data_93a10661683ad38a3e366027d88dfbf6
#
_entry.id   93a10661683ad38a3e366027d88dfbf6
#
_cell.length_a   1.000
_cell.length_b   1.000
_cell.length_c   1.000
_cell.angle_alpha   90.00
_cell.angle_beta   90.00
_cell.angle_gamma   90.00
#
_symmetry.space_group_name_H-M   'P 1'
#
loop_
_entity.id
_entity.type
_entity.pdbx_description
1 polymer ?
#
loop_
_entity_poly.entity_id
_entity_poly.type
_entity_poly.pdbx_seq_one_letter_code
_entity_poly.pdbx_strand_id
1 'polypeptide(L)'
;MTSAPDYSQGVDAERALKFAVQRIRGDRVQIIEGIIEPVSPTWDHERAAKLVRRQIEDRVDDLGCVEGSGNLDLPGSSNWYVPDIAVVPEDLARGGGALLPDQTLLIVEGTSESNAETDRVVKRRRYAEYGAPLYLLVDRMEGSLTLFSEPGRLGYTRVDGPHPFGTTVHLPAPFDIDLDTAGLA
;
A
#
# COMPACT_ATOMS: atom_id res chain seq x y z
N MET A 1 -15.32 -33.72 -40.38
CA MET A 1 -15.86 -33.39 -39.06
C MET A 1 -14.89 -32.44 -38.41
N THR A 2 -15.16 -31.14 -38.46
CA THR A 2 -14.37 -30.10 -37.81
C THR A 2 -14.81 -30.03 -36.34
N SER A 3 -13.92 -30.42 -35.43
CA SER A 3 -14.16 -30.24 -33.99
C SER A 3 -14.37 -28.75 -33.70
N ALA A 4 -15.46 -28.41 -33.03
CA ALA A 4 -15.68 -27.07 -32.51
C ALA A 4 -14.51 -26.70 -31.56
N PRO A 5 -14.05 -25.45 -31.59
CA PRO A 5 -13.03 -25.01 -30.66
C PRO A 5 -13.53 -25.14 -29.21
N ASP A 6 -12.71 -25.78 -28.39
CA ASP A 6 -12.99 -25.93 -26.96
C ASP A 6 -12.85 -24.58 -26.26
N TYR A 7 -13.93 -23.94 -25.94
CA TYR A 7 -14.02 -22.70 -25.15
C TYR A 7 -13.99 -22.95 -23.63
N SER A 8 -13.66 -24.15 -23.17
CA SER A 8 -13.67 -24.52 -21.74
C SER A 8 -12.45 -24.03 -20.94
N GLN A 9 -11.45 -23.44 -21.58
CA GLN A 9 -10.42 -22.67 -20.85
C GLN A 9 -11.01 -21.32 -20.50
N GLY A 10 -11.68 -21.25 -19.35
CA GLY A 10 -12.19 -20.01 -18.80
C GLY A 10 -11.06 -18.97 -18.74
N VAL A 11 -11.33 -17.78 -19.30
CA VAL A 11 -10.41 -16.64 -19.13
C VAL A 11 -10.28 -16.43 -17.62
N ASP A 12 -9.06 -16.50 -17.10
CA ASP A 12 -8.79 -16.16 -15.71
C ASP A 12 -9.17 -14.68 -15.51
N ALA A 13 -10.32 -14.47 -14.87
CA ALA A 13 -10.93 -13.16 -14.71
C ALA A 13 -10.01 -12.20 -13.92
N GLU A 14 -9.28 -12.70 -12.93
CA GLU A 14 -8.28 -11.95 -12.18
C GLU A 14 -7.19 -11.44 -13.12
N ARG A 15 -6.58 -12.35 -13.88
CA ARG A 15 -5.50 -12.02 -14.80
C ARG A 15 -5.94 -11.06 -15.89
N ALA A 16 -7.14 -11.25 -16.42
CA ALA A 16 -7.71 -10.35 -17.43
C ALA A 16 -7.93 -8.93 -16.88
N LEU A 17 -8.46 -8.82 -15.67
CA LEU A 17 -8.70 -7.54 -15.00
C LEU A 17 -7.38 -6.80 -14.73
N LYS A 18 -6.40 -7.45 -14.13
CA LYS A 18 -5.07 -6.90 -13.85
C LYS A 18 -4.33 -6.50 -15.14
N PHE A 19 -4.46 -7.30 -16.19
CA PHE A 19 -3.90 -6.98 -17.50
C PHE A 19 -4.54 -5.72 -18.12
N ALA A 20 -5.86 -5.57 -17.99
CA ALA A 20 -6.57 -4.40 -18.49
C ALA A 20 -6.14 -3.12 -17.77
N VAL A 21 -6.05 -3.16 -16.44
CA VAL A 21 -5.65 -2.01 -15.60
C VAL A 21 -4.24 -1.51 -15.95
N GLN A 22 -3.30 -2.39 -16.19
CA GLN A 22 -1.93 -2.03 -16.58
C GLN A 22 -1.85 -1.32 -17.96
N ARG A 23 -2.92 -1.34 -18.74
CA ARG A 23 -3.00 -0.72 -20.07
C ARG A 23 -3.83 0.57 -20.11
N ILE A 24 -4.45 0.94 -19.01
CA ILE A 24 -5.12 2.23 -18.89
C ILE A 24 -4.04 3.33 -18.99
N ARG A 25 -4.18 4.21 -19.96
CA ARG A 25 -3.24 5.31 -20.19
C ARG A 25 -3.79 6.60 -19.59
N GLY A 26 -2.90 7.33 -18.93
CA GLY A 26 -3.19 8.69 -18.46
C GLY A 26 -3.61 8.77 -17.00
N ASP A 27 -4.35 7.82 -16.49
CA ASP A 27 -4.81 7.79 -15.10
C ASP A 27 -4.17 6.64 -14.33
N ARG A 28 -3.80 6.90 -13.08
CA ARG A 28 -3.43 5.82 -12.15
C ARG A 28 -4.70 5.21 -11.60
N VAL A 29 -4.76 3.89 -11.62
CA VAL A 29 -5.91 3.13 -11.14
C VAL A 29 -5.44 2.00 -10.23
N GLN A 30 -6.30 1.61 -9.31
CA GLN A 30 -6.15 0.44 -8.45
C GLN A 30 -7.37 -0.47 -8.59
N ILE A 31 -7.27 -1.70 -8.12
CA ILE A 31 -8.39 -2.63 -8.03
C ILE A 31 -8.58 -2.97 -6.57
N ILE A 32 -9.73 -2.61 -6.02
CA ILE A 32 -10.12 -2.91 -4.64
C ILE A 32 -11.28 -3.90 -4.67
N GLU A 33 -11.04 -5.12 -4.17
CA GLU A 33 -12.05 -6.19 -4.14
C GLU A 33 -12.78 -6.38 -5.49
N GLY A 34 -12.02 -6.30 -6.59
CA GLY A 34 -12.53 -6.48 -7.95
C GLY A 34 -13.12 -5.22 -8.61
N ILE A 35 -13.12 -4.08 -7.92
CA ILE A 35 -13.61 -2.81 -8.45
C ILE A 35 -12.44 -1.94 -8.88
N ILE A 36 -12.46 -1.45 -10.11
CA ILE A 36 -11.44 -0.50 -10.60
C ILE A 36 -11.79 0.89 -10.10
N GLU A 37 -10.83 1.50 -9.41
CA GLU A 37 -10.96 2.84 -8.84
C GLU A 37 -9.82 3.75 -9.31
N PRO A 38 -10.08 5.03 -9.61
CA PRO A 38 -9.02 6.00 -9.90
C PRO A 38 -8.25 6.34 -8.62
N VAL A 39 -6.94 6.53 -8.77
CA VAL A 39 -6.08 7.07 -7.72
C VAL A 39 -5.97 8.58 -7.92
N SER A 40 -6.71 9.34 -7.14
CA SER A 40 -6.81 10.80 -7.27
C SER A 40 -6.54 11.48 -5.92
N PRO A 41 -5.27 11.60 -5.52
CA PRO A 41 -4.93 12.22 -4.23
C PRO A 41 -5.24 13.72 -4.24
N THR A 42 -5.69 14.24 -3.10
CA THR A 42 -5.82 15.68 -2.86
C THR A 42 -4.47 16.29 -2.48
N TRP A 43 -4.32 17.60 -2.57
CA TRP A 43 -3.10 18.30 -2.13
C TRP A 43 -2.75 18.06 -0.66
N ASP A 44 -3.75 17.99 0.22
CA ASP A 44 -3.55 17.70 1.65
C ASP A 44 -3.06 16.28 1.87
N HIS A 45 -3.56 15.32 1.08
CA HIS A 45 -3.10 13.96 1.08
C HIS A 45 -1.63 13.86 0.66
N GLU A 46 -1.27 14.49 -0.46
CA GLU A 46 0.11 14.55 -0.94
C GLU A 46 1.04 15.25 0.05
N ARG A 47 0.55 16.28 0.76
CA ARG A 47 1.31 16.95 1.81
C ARG A 47 1.63 16.02 2.97
N ALA A 48 0.66 15.24 3.44
CA ALA A 48 0.87 14.27 4.52
C ALA A 48 1.87 13.17 4.10
N ALA A 49 1.71 12.60 2.91
CA ALA A 49 2.65 11.63 2.35
C ALA A 49 4.08 12.21 2.26
N LYS A 50 4.23 13.45 1.78
CA LYS A 50 5.53 14.15 1.69
C LYS A 50 6.17 14.34 3.06
N LEU A 51 5.39 14.65 4.10
CA LEU A 51 5.93 14.84 5.45
C LEU A 51 6.45 13.53 6.05
N VAL A 52 5.80 12.42 5.77
CA VAL A 52 6.29 11.10 6.15
C VAL A 52 7.57 10.76 5.37
N ARG A 53 7.57 10.90 4.03
CA ARG A 53 8.73 10.62 3.17
C ARG A 53 9.98 11.31 3.66
N ARG A 54 9.92 12.61 3.93
CA ARG A 54 11.06 13.40 4.40
C ARG A 54 11.69 12.91 5.69
N GLN A 55 10.92 12.28 6.54
CA GLN A 55 11.41 11.78 7.82
C GLN A 55 12.05 10.40 7.72
N ILE A 56 11.69 9.62 6.69
CA ILE A 56 12.23 8.28 6.47
C ILE A 56 13.34 8.24 5.41
N GLU A 57 13.50 9.28 4.57
CA GLU A 57 14.34 9.34 3.37
C GLU A 57 15.76 8.86 3.65
N ASP A 58 16.47 9.49 4.61
CA ASP A 58 17.85 9.12 4.95
C ASP A 58 17.94 7.64 5.37
N ARG A 59 16.96 7.15 6.11
CA ARG A 59 16.96 5.78 6.57
C ARG A 59 16.62 4.79 5.46
N VAL A 60 15.76 5.16 4.52
CA VAL A 60 15.47 4.38 3.31
C VAL A 60 16.74 4.21 2.48
N ASP A 61 17.51 5.29 2.28
CA ASP A 61 18.78 5.26 1.56
C ASP A 61 19.81 4.36 2.27
N ASP A 62 19.96 4.50 3.59
CA ASP A 62 20.87 3.66 4.41
C ASP A 62 20.53 2.16 4.31
N LEU A 63 19.25 1.82 4.11
CA LEU A 63 18.78 0.44 3.95
C LEU A 63 18.96 -0.08 2.53
N GLY A 64 19.44 0.70 1.58
CA GLY A 64 19.54 0.33 0.17
C GLY A 64 18.15 0.14 -0.47
N CYS A 65 17.20 0.94 -0.04
CA CYS A 65 15.80 0.91 -0.46
C CYS A 65 15.46 2.19 -1.25
N VAL A 66 14.28 2.17 -1.85
CA VAL A 66 13.62 3.34 -2.42
C VAL A 66 12.21 3.42 -1.89
N GLU A 67 11.67 4.62 -1.79
CA GLU A 67 10.27 4.84 -1.48
C GLU A 67 9.52 5.39 -2.69
N GLY A 68 8.26 5.07 -2.78
CA GLY A 68 7.41 5.53 -3.87
C GLY A 68 6.01 4.98 -3.79
N SER A 69 5.19 5.40 -4.75
CA SER A 69 3.81 4.95 -4.90
C SER A 69 3.72 3.97 -6.08
N GLY A 70 4.49 2.87 -6.00
CA GLY A 70 4.49 1.81 -7.00
C GLY A 70 3.31 0.86 -6.84
N ASN A 71 3.08 0.04 -7.87
CA ASN A 71 1.98 -0.92 -7.84
C ASN A 71 2.33 -2.14 -6.98
N LEU A 72 1.36 -2.62 -6.20
CA LEU A 72 1.42 -3.88 -5.46
C LEU A 72 0.40 -4.87 -6.02
N ASP A 73 0.87 -6.03 -6.43
CA ASP A 73 0.02 -7.15 -6.84
C ASP A 73 -0.30 -8.05 -5.64
N LEU A 74 -1.55 -8.52 -5.58
CA LEU A 74 -2.02 -9.49 -4.61
C LEU A 74 -2.48 -10.76 -5.36
N PRO A 75 -1.56 -11.70 -5.66
CA PRO A 75 -1.85 -12.86 -6.49
C PRO A 75 -2.94 -13.76 -5.88
N GLY A 76 -3.79 -14.35 -6.72
CA GLY A 76 -4.91 -15.17 -6.27
C GLY A 76 -6.09 -14.35 -5.75
N SER A 77 -6.07 -13.03 -5.95
CA SER A 77 -7.17 -12.13 -5.63
C SER A 77 -7.37 -11.09 -6.72
N SER A 78 -8.59 -10.55 -6.83
CA SER A 78 -8.89 -9.43 -7.73
C SER A 78 -8.47 -8.09 -7.13
N ASN A 79 -7.23 -8.00 -6.60
CA ASN A 79 -6.68 -6.80 -5.98
C ASN A 79 -5.36 -6.38 -6.64
N TRP A 80 -5.23 -5.07 -6.85
CA TRP A 80 -4.06 -4.40 -7.37
C TRP A 80 -3.98 -3.02 -6.76
N TYR A 81 -3.09 -2.83 -5.82
CA TYR A 81 -3.08 -1.62 -5.00
C TYR A 81 -1.99 -0.64 -5.43
N VAL A 82 -2.27 0.63 -5.18
CA VAL A 82 -1.34 1.74 -5.35
C VAL A 82 -1.26 2.46 -3.99
N PRO A 83 -0.30 2.10 -3.14
CA PRO A 83 -0.13 2.75 -1.84
C PRO A 83 0.36 4.19 -2.00
N ASP A 84 0.15 5.02 -0.99
CA ASP A 84 0.71 6.37 -0.96
C ASP A 84 2.23 6.34 -0.86
N ILE A 85 2.75 5.44 -0.03
CA ILE A 85 4.17 5.14 0.06
C ILE A 85 4.35 3.63 0.24
N ALA A 86 5.24 3.04 -0.55
CA ALA A 86 5.84 1.74 -0.28
C ALA A 86 7.35 1.92 -0.23
N VAL A 87 8.01 1.37 0.79
CA VAL A 87 9.46 1.27 0.87
C VAL A 87 9.86 -0.13 0.44
N VAL A 88 10.70 -0.22 -0.59
CA VAL A 88 11.09 -1.49 -1.21
C VAL A 88 12.59 -1.55 -1.46
N PRO A 89 13.23 -2.73 -1.47
CA PRO A 89 14.62 -2.88 -1.89
C PRO A 89 14.85 -2.33 -3.29
N GLU A 90 15.92 -1.56 -3.48
CA GLU A 90 16.20 -0.88 -4.76
C GLU A 90 16.39 -1.87 -5.93
N ASP A 91 17.00 -3.02 -5.67
CA ASP A 91 17.21 -4.07 -6.67
C ASP A 91 15.89 -4.67 -7.20
N LEU A 92 14.87 -4.81 -6.34
CA LEU A 92 13.54 -5.23 -6.75
C LEU A 92 12.80 -4.12 -7.51
N ALA A 93 12.96 -2.87 -7.10
CA ALA A 93 12.34 -1.72 -7.76
C ALA A 93 12.82 -1.53 -9.21
N ARG A 94 14.08 -1.85 -9.50
CA ARG A 94 14.66 -1.74 -10.85
C ARG A 94 14.04 -2.70 -11.87
N GLY A 95 13.36 -3.73 -11.46
CA GLY A 95 12.72 -4.71 -12.34
C GLY A 95 11.48 -4.21 -13.10
N GLY A 96 10.92 -3.07 -12.74
CA GLY A 96 9.88 -2.36 -13.50
C GLY A 96 8.51 -3.02 -13.55
N GLY A 97 8.14 -3.83 -12.56
CA GLY A 97 6.82 -4.46 -12.44
C GLY A 97 6.12 -4.11 -11.13
N ALA A 98 4.94 -4.67 -10.91
CA ALA A 98 4.34 -4.66 -9.59
C ALA A 98 5.12 -5.56 -8.65
N LEU A 99 5.28 -5.12 -7.40
CA LEU A 99 5.86 -5.92 -6.33
C LEU A 99 4.74 -6.56 -5.49
N LEU A 100 5.11 -7.49 -4.63
CA LEU A 100 4.19 -8.10 -3.67
C LEU A 100 4.27 -7.36 -2.32
N PRO A 101 3.20 -7.34 -1.51
CA PRO A 101 3.25 -6.70 -0.20
C PRO A 101 4.35 -7.23 0.73
N ASP A 102 4.68 -8.52 0.70
CA ASP A 102 5.78 -9.13 1.48
C ASP A 102 7.19 -8.73 0.99
N GLN A 103 7.30 -8.12 -0.17
CA GLN A 103 8.54 -7.55 -0.69
C GLN A 103 8.77 -6.10 -0.25
N THR A 104 7.84 -5.51 0.49
CA THR A 104 7.98 -4.16 1.06
C THR A 104 8.58 -4.22 2.47
N LEU A 105 9.21 -3.13 2.92
CA LEU A 105 9.61 -2.94 4.31
C LEU A 105 8.54 -2.17 5.09
N LEU A 106 7.87 -1.26 4.42
CA LEU A 106 6.83 -0.41 5.00
C LEU A 106 5.83 -0.03 3.90
N ILE A 107 4.55 -0.05 4.25
CA ILE A 107 3.48 0.54 3.45
C ILE A 107 2.83 1.65 4.29
N VAL A 108 2.59 2.81 3.67
CA VAL A 108 1.89 3.93 4.29
C VAL A 108 0.66 4.28 3.46
N GLU A 109 -0.46 4.44 4.13
CA GLU A 109 -1.70 4.96 3.54
C GLU A 109 -2.23 6.12 4.38
N GLY A 110 -2.65 7.19 3.71
CA GLY A 110 -3.30 8.32 4.32
C GLY A 110 -4.79 8.34 4.00
N THR A 111 -5.63 8.44 5.02
CA THR A 111 -7.08 8.46 4.79
C THR A 111 -7.55 9.77 4.18
N SER A 112 -8.60 9.67 3.35
CA SER A 112 -9.41 10.77 2.86
C SER A 112 -10.89 10.45 3.11
N GLU A 113 -11.78 11.41 2.89
CA GLU A 113 -13.22 11.20 3.07
C GLU A 113 -13.76 10.02 2.25
N SER A 114 -13.20 9.80 1.05
CA SER A 114 -13.69 8.77 0.12
C SER A 114 -13.09 7.38 0.35
N ASN A 115 -11.93 7.26 1.02
CA ASN A 115 -11.20 5.99 1.12
C ASN A 115 -10.91 5.52 2.56
N ALA A 116 -11.33 6.28 3.58
CA ALA A 116 -10.98 5.99 4.97
C ALA A 116 -11.32 4.55 5.39
N GLU A 117 -12.50 4.05 5.06
CA GLU A 117 -12.90 2.68 5.39
C GLU A 117 -12.07 1.65 4.62
N THR A 118 -11.75 1.93 3.36
CA THR A 118 -10.90 1.06 2.53
C THR A 118 -9.52 0.89 3.16
N ASP A 119 -8.89 1.98 3.58
CA ASP A 119 -7.54 1.94 4.17
C ASP A 119 -7.55 1.36 5.59
N ARG A 120 -8.55 1.74 6.41
CA ARG A 120 -8.69 1.24 7.80
C ARG A 120 -8.99 -0.25 7.89
N VAL A 121 -9.72 -0.81 6.95
CA VAL A 121 -10.24 -2.17 7.05
C VAL A 121 -9.75 -3.05 5.91
N VAL A 122 -10.08 -2.70 4.65
CA VAL A 122 -9.84 -3.59 3.50
C VAL A 122 -8.35 -3.73 3.22
N LYS A 123 -7.64 -2.64 2.93
CA LYS A 123 -6.22 -2.68 2.61
C LYS A 123 -5.38 -3.18 3.78
N ARG A 124 -5.66 -2.72 5.00
CA ARG A 124 -4.98 -3.21 6.22
C ARG A 124 -5.03 -4.74 6.32
N ARG A 125 -6.22 -5.33 6.15
CA ARG A 125 -6.40 -6.78 6.19
C ARG A 125 -5.62 -7.45 5.07
N ARG A 126 -5.74 -6.94 3.84
CA ARG A 126 -5.08 -7.53 2.67
C ARG A 126 -3.56 -7.42 2.75
N TYR A 127 -3.02 -6.29 3.19
CA TYR A 127 -1.57 -6.14 3.38
C TYR A 127 -1.03 -7.15 4.41
N ALA A 128 -1.74 -7.38 5.52
CA ALA A 128 -1.38 -8.40 6.48
C ALA A 128 -1.46 -9.82 5.90
N GLU A 129 -2.53 -10.14 5.19
CA GLU A 129 -2.73 -11.44 4.54
C GLU A 129 -1.60 -11.77 3.55
N TYR A 130 -1.09 -10.77 2.85
CA TYR A 130 0.01 -10.87 1.90
C TYR A 130 1.39 -10.52 2.50
N GLY A 131 1.50 -10.48 3.81
CA GLY A 131 2.77 -10.47 4.53
C GLY A 131 3.53 -9.15 4.56
N ALA A 132 2.89 -8.00 4.29
CA ALA A 132 3.53 -6.70 4.45
C ALA A 132 3.98 -6.49 5.90
N PRO A 133 5.28 -6.34 6.19
CA PRO A 133 5.78 -6.39 7.57
C PRO A 133 5.31 -5.22 8.43
N LEU A 134 5.23 -4.02 7.87
CA LEU A 134 4.78 -2.80 8.54
C LEU A 134 3.74 -2.08 7.70
N TYR A 135 2.63 -1.72 8.33
CA TYR A 135 1.59 -0.89 7.75
C TYR A 135 1.33 0.33 8.64
N LEU A 136 1.58 1.52 8.12
CA LEU A 136 1.39 2.79 8.81
C LEU A 136 0.15 3.49 8.25
N LEU A 137 -0.88 3.61 9.07
CA LEU A 137 -2.10 4.32 8.74
C LEU A 137 -2.04 5.75 9.29
N VAL A 138 -1.97 6.73 8.40
CA VAL A 138 -2.10 8.14 8.72
C VAL A 138 -3.57 8.51 8.62
N ASP A 139 -4.29 8.38 9.72
CA ASP A 139 -5.73 8.64 9.74
C ASP A 139 -6.02 10.13 9.91
N ARG A 140 -6.09 10.82 8.78
CA ARG A 140 -6.33 12.27 8.74
C ARG A 140 -7.74 12.65 9.17
N MET A 141 -8.70 11.73 9.03
CA MET A 141 -10.08 11.98 9.44
C MET A 141 -10.24 11.95 10.96
N GLU A 142 -9.47 11.08 11.64
CA GLU A 142 -9.46 10.96 13.09
C GLU A 142 -8.28 11.74 13.74
N GLY A 143 -7.41 12.36 12.94
CA GLY A 143 -6.24 13.08 13.43
C GLY A 143 -5.26 12.20 14.19
N SER A 144 -5.03 10.99 13.72
CA SER A 144 -4.21 9.99 14.42
C SER A 144 -3.33 9.18 13.46
N LEU A 145 -2.34 8.52 14.03
CA LEU A 145 -1.46 7.59 13.35
C LEU A 145 -1.46 6.24 14.08
N THR A 146 -1.55 5.16 13.32
CA THR A 146 -1.49 3.80 13.87
C THR A 146 -0.50 2.96 13.07
N LEU A 147 0.41 2.30 13.77
CA LEU A 147 1.33 1.34 13.19
C LEU A 147 0.84 -0.08 13.45
N PHE A 148 0.75 -0.86 12.39
CA PHE A 148 0.43 -2.28 12.42
C PHE A 148 1.66 -3.10 12.02
N SER A 149 1.94 -4.17 12.75
CA SER A 149 3.05 -5.08 12.50
C SER A 149 2.70 -6.52 12.85
N GLU A 150 3.62 -7.45 12.57
CA GLU A 150 3.40 -8.88 12.75
C GLU A 150 2.20 -9.38 11.91
N PRO A 151 2.35 -9.38 10.56
CA PRO A 151 1.29 -9.77 9.65
C PRO A 151 0.92 -11.24 9.77
N GLY A 152 -0.37 -11.55 9.59
CA GLY A 152 -0.90 -12.90 9.58
C GLY A 152 -2.16 -13.01 8.73
N ARG A 153 -2.62 -14.23 8.50
CA ARG A 153 -3.79 -14.51 7.64
C ARG A 153 -5.08 -13.82 8.06
N LEU A 154 -5.21 -13.48 9.33
CA LEU A 154 -6.42 -12.83 9.87
C LEU A 154 -6.24 -11.33 10.10
N GLY A 155 -5.06 -10.79 9.81
CA GLY A 155 -4.71 -9.39 10.04
C GLY A 155 -3.37 -9.26 10.77
N TYR A 156 -3.02 -8.03 11.13
CA TYR A 156 -1.85 -7.75 11.97
C TYR A 156 -2.14 -8.12 13.43
N THR A 157 -1.18 -8.75 14.08
CA THR A 157 -1.32 -9.18 15.49
C THR A 157 -0.82 -8.14 16.47
N ARG A 158 0.02 -7.20 16.02
CA ARG A 158 0.50 -6.09 16.85
C ARG A 158 0.00 -4.76 16.29
N VAL A 159 -0.55 -3.95 17.20
CA VAL A 159 -1.10 -2.61 16.90
C VAL A 159 -0.51 -1.63 17.89
N ASP A 160 0.13 -0.60 17.39
CA ASP A 160 0.66 0.52 18.16
C ASP A 160 -0.08 1.81 17.76
N GLY A 161 -0.93 2.27 18.64
CA GLY A 161 -1.84 3.38 18.40
C GLY A 161 -3.32 3.05 18.67
N PRO A 162 -4.26 3.96 18.27
CA PRO A 162 -3.99 5.21 17.56
C PRO A 162 -3.29 6.26 18.44
N HIS A 163 -2.28 6.91 17.89
CA HIS A 163 -1.59 8.04 18.50
C HIS A 163 -2.13 9.34 17.91
N PRO A 164 -2.61 10.31 18.69
CA PRO A 164 -3.06 11.59 18.17
C PRO A 164 -1.92 12.34 17.48
N PHE A 165 -2.20 13.09 16.42
CA PHE A 165 -1.21 13.96 15.79
C PHE A 165 -0.61 14.92 16.80
N GLY A 166 0.69 15.20 16.68
CA GLY A 166 1.48 15.94 17.65
C GLY A 166 2.26 15.05 18.62
N THR A 167 2.03 13.72 18.60
CA THR A 167 2.87 12.77 19.34
C THR A 167 3.99 12.22 18.45
N THR A 168 5.10 11.84 19.08
CA THR A 168 6.17 11.10 18.41
C THR A 168 5.83 9.62 18.36
N VAL A 169 5.97 8.99 17.20
CA VAL A 169 5.69 7.56 16.99
C VAL A 169 6.94 6.86 16.51
N HIS A 170 7.35 5.81 17.21
CA HIS A 170 8.53 5.04 16.86
C HIS A 170 8.24 4.04 15.75
N LEU A 171 8.96 4.13 14.62
CA LEU A 171 9.04 3.08 13.61
C LEU A 171 10.10 2.06 14.03
N PRO A 172 9.72 0.78 14.24
CA PRO A 172 10.67 -0.24 14.68
C PRO A 172 11.67 -0.63 13.59
N ALA A 173 12.56 -1.55 13.91
CA ALA A 173 13.47 -2.13 12.93
C ALA A 173 12.71 -2.59 11.66
N PRO A 174 13.31 -2.41 10.48
CA PRO A 174 14.69 -1.99 10.23
C PRO A 174 14.90 -0.46 10.24
N PHE A 175 13.82 0.33 10.42
CA PHE A 175 13.92 1.79 10.39
C PHE A 175 14.57 2.37 11.66
N ASP A 176 14.06 1.97 12.81
CA ASP A 176 14.55 2.39 14.14
C ASP A 176 14.67 3.92 14.26
N ILE A 177 13.60 4.62 13.89
CA ILE A 177 13.49 6.09 13.91
C ILE A 177 12.19 6.54 14.56
N ASP A 178 12.18 7.78 15.02
CA ASP A 178 11.01 8.43 15.58
C ASP A 178 10.39 9.39 14.57
N LEU A 179 9.09 9.23 14.32
CA LEU A 179 8.30 10.10 13.45
C LEU A 179 7.63 11.22 14.24
N ASP A 180 7.88 12.45 13.82
CA ASP A 180 7.11 13.62 14.28
C ASP A 180 5.79 13.71 13.51
N THR A 181 4.67 13.67 14.22
CA THR A 181 3.34 13.72 13.62
C THR A 181 2.68 15.10 13.68
N ALA A 182 3.35 16.12 14.27
CA ALA A 182 2.77 17.45 14.46
C ALA A 182 2.35 18.12 13.14
N GLY A 183 3.08 17.86 12.06
CA GLY A 183 2.78 18.42 10.74
C GLY A 183 1.72 17.68 9.92
N LEU A 184 1.18 16.56 10.40
CA LEU A 184 0.24 15.72 9.67
C LEU A 184 -1.23 16.18 9.80
N ALA A 185 -1.49 17.12 10.70
CA ALA A 185 -2.80 17.72 10.94
C ALA A 185 -3.26 18.58 9.76
#